data_3fe2ad0c90c26fc403bc8569f334b3ab
#
_entry.id   3fe2ad0c90c26fc403bc8569f334b3ab
#
_cell.length_a   1.000
_cell.length_b   1.000
_cell.length_c   1.000
_cell.angle_alpha   90.00
_cell.angle_beta   90.00
_cell.angle_gamma   90.00
#
_symmetry.space_group_name_H-M   'P 1'
#
loop_
_entity.id
_entity.type
_entity.pdbx_description
1 polymer ?
#
loop_
_entity_poly.entity_id
_entity_poly.type
_entity_poly.pdbx_seq_one_letter_code
_entity_poly.pdbx_strand_id
1 'polypeptide(L)'
;FISELKELGFKNFYGVPDSLLSDISKSLELDFKDSLLHIITQNEGSAVGIAMGDYLSNNHPSVVYLQNSGLGNIVNPISSLLTKEVYAIPLLLLIGWRGQPGVQDEPQHKFQGKITLDQLALLGIDYQIVSKSSPPDFDNMNATLRSNSQFAFVFEKDFFDKDERTLEKKTDFIHRETYIKKIYENFKKDSIFISTTGKISRELNMLVEEDSEKSSVFYIVGGMGYASSVALGVALSNPETRVI
;
A
#
# COMPACT_ATOMS: atom_id res chain seq x y z
N PHE A 1 15.58 -2.73 -12.54
CA PHE A 1 15.14 -3.43 -11.32
C PHE A 1 14.14 -4.54 -11.60
N ILE A 2 12.97 -4.27 -12.23
CA ILE A 2 11.99 -5.34 -12.57
C ILE A 2 12.56 -6.33 -13.57
N SER A 3 13.32 -5.86 -14.56
CA SER A 3 14.01 -6.74 -15.52
C SER A 3 14.97 -7.71 -14.81
N GLU A 4 15.74 -7.23 -13.85
CA GLU A 4 16.67 -8.03 -13.06
C GLU A 4 15.94 -9.08 -12.21
N LEU A 5 14.84 -8.70 -11.55
CA LEU A 5 13.99 -9.67 -10.83
C LEU A 5 13.43 -10.74 -11.77
N LYS A 6 13.01 -10.35 -12.98
CA LYS A 6 12.53 -11.29 -14.00
C LYS A 6 13.63 -12.26 -14.44
N GLU A 7 14.85 -11.77 -14.66
CA GLU A 7 16.02 -12.61 -15.01
C GLU A 7 16.37 -13.58 -13.89
N LEU A 8 16.17 -13.20 -12.62
CA LEU A 8 16.31 -14.06 -11.45
C LEU A 8 15.14 -15.05 -11.27
N GLY A 9 14.14 -15.00 -12.15
CA GLY A 9 13.05 -15.97 -12.21
C GLY A 9 11.76 -15.52 -11.51
N PHE A 10 11.69 -14.34 -10.92
CA PHE A 10 10.46 -13.84 -10.34
C PHE A 10 9.43 -13.53 -11.43
N LYS A 11 8.25 -14.15 -11.32
CA LYS A 11 7.18 -14.02 -12.32
C LYS A 11 5.91 -13.39 -11.78
N ASN A 12 5.70 -13.43 -10.46
CA ASN A 12 4.44 -13.10 -9.82
C ASN A 12 4.62 -11.98 -8.80
N PHE A 13 3.83 -10.92 -8.99
CA PHE A 13 3.85 -9.69 -8.19
C PHE A 13 2.47 -9.42 -7.62
N TYR A 14 2.36 -9.33 -6.31
CA TYR A 14 1.13 -9.07 -5.57
C TYR A 14 1.32 -7.86 -4.67
N GLY A 15 0.30 -7.05 -4.45
CA GLY A 15 0.48 -5.98 -3.48
C GLY A 15 -0.56 -4.88 -3.50
N VAL A 16 -0.31 -3.88 -2.67
CA VAL A 16 -1.11 -2.66 -2.58
C VAL A 16 -0.27 -1.50 -3.11
N PRO A 17 -0.75 -0.76 -4.12
CA PRO A 17 0.02 0.33 -4.72
C PRO A 17 0.43 1.40 -3.71
N ASP A 18 1.67 1.83 -3.80
CA ASP A 18 2.24 2.95 -3.06
C ASP A 18 2.83 4.00 -4.00
N SER A 19 2.82 5.25 -3.57
CA SER A 19 3.32 6.37 -4.38
C SER A 19 4.84 6.34 -4.61
N LEU A 20 5.63 5.80 -3.67
CA LEU A 20 7.08 5.64 -3.86
C LEU A 20 7.42 4.48 -4.81
N LEU A 21 6.51 3.51 -4.93
CA LEU A 21 6.63 2.34 -5.80
C LEU A 21 5.79 2.48 -7.07
N SER A 22 5.31 3.70 -7.40
CA SER A 22 4.45 3.94 -8.57
C SER A 22 5.10 3.50 -9.87
N ASP A 23 6.42 3.65 -9.98
CA ASP A 23 7.16 3.31 -11.19
C ASP A 23 7.32 1.79 -11.36
N ILE A 24 7.38 1.05 -10.26
CA ILE A 24 7.25 -0.43 -10.28
C ILE A 24 5.90 -0.84 -10.85
N SER A 25 4.79 -0.28 -10.31
CA SER A 25 3.44 -0.62 -10.77
C SER A 25 3.24 -0.27 -12.24
N LYS A 26 3.74 0.88 -12.69
CA LYS A 26 3.68 1.28 -14.10
C LYS A 26 4.48 0.34 -15.00
N SER A 27 5.71 -0.01 -14.59
CA SER A 27 6.53 -0.93 -15.36
C SER A 27 5.87 -2.31 -15.48
N LEU A 28 5.29 -2.84 -14.42
CA LEU A 28 4.53 -4.10 -14.47
C LEU A 28 3.34 -4.03 -15.44
N GLU A 29 2.61 -2.93 -15.48
CA GLU A 29 1.44 -2.75 -16.35
C GLU A 29 1.78 -2.41 -17.81
N LEU A 30 2.89 -1.71 -18.06
CA LEU A 30 3.24 -1.23 -19.41
C LEU A 30 4.29 -2.09 -20.09
N ASP A 31 5.34 -2.50 -19.35
CA ASP A 31 6.50 -3.15 -19.95
C ASP A 31 6.44 -4.67 -19.79
N PHE A 32 5.78 -5.18 -18.75
CA PHE A 32 5.80 -6.60 -18.39
C PHE A 32 4.43 -7.26 -18.35
N LYS A 33 3.36 -6.58 -18.72
CA LYS A 33 1.97 -7.05 -18.70
C LYS A 33 1.77 -8.46 -19.28
N ASP A 34 2.45 -8.78 -20.39
CA ASP A 34 2.29 -10.06 -21.08
C ASP A 34 3.27 -11.13 -20.60
N SER A 35 4.18 -10.80 -19.69
CA SER A 35 5.26 -11.69 -19.26
C SER A 35 5.35 -11.92 -17.75
N LEU A 36 4.72 -11.09 -16.95
CA LEU A 36 4.66 -11.19 -15.50
C LEU A 36 3.19 -11.13 -15.03
N LEU A 37 2.87 -11.91 -13.99
CA LEU A 37 1.57 -11.81 -13.34
C LEU A 37 1.60 -10.68 -12.31
N HIS A 38 0.69 -9.71 -12.46
CA HIS A 38 0.54 -8.60 -11.53
C HIS A 38 -0.89 -8.53 -10.99
N ILE A 39 -1.07 -8.62 -9.67
CA ILE A 39 -2.37 -8.54 -9.01
C ILE A 39 -2.33 -7.49 -7.90
N ILE A 40 -3.16 -6.47 -8.05
CA ILE A 40 -3.44 -5.50 -6.98
C ILE A 40 -4.44 -6.15 -6.02
N THR A 41 -4.07 -6.21 -4.75
CA THR A 41 -4.89 -6.81 -3.69
C THR A 41 -5.62 -5.74 -2.86
N GLN A 42 -6.69 -6.14 -2.16
CA GLN A 42 -7.42 -5.22 -1.29
C GLN A 42 -6.67 -4.86 0.00
N ASN A 43 -5.74 -5.69 0.43
CA ASN A 43 -4.82 -5.42 1.56
C ASN A 43 -3.56 -6.29 1.46
N GLU A 44 -2.55 -5.93 2.21
CA GLU A 44 -1.22 -6.55 2.17
C GLU A 44 -1.22 -7.98 2.72
N GLY A 45 -2.05 -8.27 3.72
CA GLY A 45 -2.20 -9.63 4.25
C GLY A 45 -2.73 -10.61 3.20
N SER A 46 -3.67 -10.17 2.36
CA SER A 46 -4.16 -10.96 1.22
C SER A 46 -3.06 -11.18 0.18
N ALA A 47 -2.20 -10.19 -0.08
CA ALA A 47 -1.06 -10.35 -0.98
C ALA A 47 -0.11 -11.45 -0.49
N VAL A 48 0.22 -11.46 0.80
CA VAL A 48 1.05 -12.50 1.42
C VAL A 48 0.38 -13.88 1.31
N GLY A 49 -0.93 -13.97 1.55
CA GLY A 49 -1.67 -15.24 1.41
C GLY A 49 -1.65 -15.78 -0.01
N ILE A 50 -1.83 -14.91 -1.03
CA ILE A 50 -1.74 -15.31 -2.44
C ILE A 50 -0.32 -15.75 -2.78
N ALA A 51 0.70 -15.01 -2.34
CA ALA A 51 2.11 -15.34 -2.56
C ALA A 51 2.49 -16.71 -1.96
N MET A 52 1.98 -17.04 -0.78
CA MET A 52 2.13 -18.36 -0.18
C MET A 52 1.50 -19.45 -1.05
N GLY A 53 0.24 -19.27 -1.48
CA GLY A 53 -0.46 -20.22 -2.34
C GLY A 53 0.26 -20.45 -3.67
N ASP A 54 0.81 -19.38 -4.22
CA ASP A 54 1.65 -19.44 -5.42
C ASP A 54 2.93 -20.29 -5.19
N TYR A 55 3.66 -20.02 -4.11
CA TYR A 55 4.84 -20.80 -3.75
C TYR A 55 4.53 -22.30 -3.57
N LEU A 56 3.43 -22.62 -2.88
CA LEU A 56 3.02 -24.01 -2.68
C LEU A 56 2.72 -24.75 -4.01
N SER A 57 2.35 -24.00 -5.05
CA SER A 57 2.01 -24.56 -6.37
C SER A 57 3.21 -24.71 -7.29
N ASN A 58 4.21 -23.82 -7.21
CA ASN A 58 5.31 -23.79 -8.19
C ASN A 58 6.70 -23.85 -7.55
N ASN A 59 6.80 -23.82 -6.22
CA ASN A 59 8.05 -23.85 -5.43
C ASN A 59 9.00 -22.69 -5.81
N HIS A 60 8.45 -21.53 -6.20
CA HIS A 60 9.22 -20.34 -6.53
C HIS A 60 8.73 -19.13 -5.71
N PRO A 61 9.60 -18.34 -5.07
CA PRO A 61 9.18 -17.19 -4.29
C PRO A 61 8.52 -16.11 -5.15
N SER A 62 7.47 -15.53 -4.63
CA SER A 62 6.78 -14.39 -5.24
C SER A 62 7.28 -13.06 -4.66
N VAL A 63 6.88 -11.97 -5.30
CA VAL A 63 7.13 -10.60 -4.83
C VAL A 63 5.85 -10.02 -4.25
N VAL A 64 5.94 -9.47 -3.04
CA VAL A 64 4.87 -8.65 -2.45
C VAL A 64 5.36 -7.23 -2.28
N TYR A 65 4.65 -6.25 -2.85
CA TYR A 65 5.00 -4.84 -2.75
C TYR A 65 3.95 -4.07 -1.94
N LEU A 66 4.41 -3.11 -1.11
CA LEU A 66 3.56 -2.37 -0.19
C LEU A 66 4.21 -1.06 0.28
N GLN A 67 3.39 -0.14 0.77
CA GLN A 67 3.88 0.96 1.60
C GLN A 67 4.24 0.43 3.00
N ASN A 68 5.24 1.00 3.65
CA ASN A 68 5.61 0.60 5.01
C ASN A 68 4.45 0.67 6.04
N SER A 69 3.41 1.47 5.80
CA SER A 69 2.21 1.48 6.64
C SER A 69 1.43 0.16 6.58
N GLY A 70 1.58 -0.61 5.50
CA GLY A 70 0.98 -1.92 5.32
C GLY A 70 1.67 -3.05 6.10
N LEU A 71 2.85 -2.80 6.70
CA LEU A 71 3.55 -3.80 7.52
C LEU A 71 2.66 -4.34 8.63
N GLY A 72 1.83 -3.51 9.25
CA GLY A 72 0.88 -3.95 10.27
C GLY A 72 -0.07 -5.05 9.79
N ASN A 73 -0.49 -5.02 8.52
CA ASN A 73 -1.42 -5.99 7.93
C ASN A 73 -0.74 -7.35 7.62
N ILE A 74 0.59 -7.38 7.54
CA ILE A 74 1.33 -8.62 7.26
C ILE A 74 1.92 -9.28 8.50
N VAL A 75 1.82 -8.68 9.68
CA VAL A 75 2.36 -9.26 10.92
C VAL A 75 1.86 -10.68 11.14
N ASN A 76 0.53 -10.87 11.14
CA ASN A 76 -0.04 -12.19 11.35
C ASN A 76 0.30 -13.19 10.22
N PRO A 77 0.08 -12.90 8.92
CA PRO A 77 0.40 -13.88 7.88
C PRO A 77 1.90 -14.18 7.78
N ILE A 78 2.80 -13.25 8.04
CA ILE A 78 4.23 -13.56 8.10
C ILE A 78 4.51 -14.52 9.27
N SER A 79 4.13 -14.13 10.51
CA SER A 79 4.50 -14.87 11.72
C SER A 79 3.80 -16.23 11.85
N SER A 80 2.58 -16.38 11.32
CA SER A 80 1.78 -17.60 11.47
C SER A 80 1.74 -18.51 10.23
N LEU A 81 2.28 -18.05 9.09
CA LEU A 81 2.31 -18.86 7.86
C LEU A 81 3.74 -19.02 7.30
N LEU A 82 4.55 -17.94 7.23
CA LEU A 82 5.76 -17.96 6.42
C LEU A 82 7.04 -18.27 7.19
N THR A 83 7.05 -18.07 8.50
CA THR A 83 8.25 -18.29 9.32
C THR A 83 8.73 -19.75 9.29
N LYS A 84 10.00 -19.97 9.68
CA LYS A 84 10.63 -21.30 9.72
C LYS A 84 9.93 -22.25 10.71
N GLU A 85 9.31 -21.69 11.74
CA GLU A 85 8.56 -22.44 12.76
C GLU A 85 7.24 -23.00 12.25
N VAL A 86 6.76 -22.54 11.04
CA VAL A 86 5.48 -22.96 10.48
C VAL A 86 5.70 -23.67 9.13
N TYR A 87 5.80 -22.94 8.02
CA TYR A 87 5.92 -23.54 6.69
C TYR A 87 7.21 -23.18 5.96
N ALA A 88 8.03 -22.29 6.52
CA ALA A 88 9.31 -21.87 5.95
C ALA A 88 9.20 -21.41 4.47
N ILE A 89 8.25 -20.51 4.19
CA ILE A 89 7.97 -20.01 2.83
C ILE A 89 8.80 -18.76 2.56
N PRO A 90 9.69 -18.76 1.55
CA PRO A 90 10.44 -17.56 1.17
C PRO A 90 9.55 -16.53 0.49
N LEU A 91 9.79 -15.25 0.78
CA LEU A 91 9.03 -14.14 0.20
C LEU A 91 9.94 -12.93 0.00
N LEU A 92 9.88 -12.30 -1.18
CA LEU A 92 10.51 -11.01 -1.41
C LEU A 92 9.50 -9.88 -1.17
N LEU A 93 9.86 -8.96 -0.28
CA LEU A 93 9.08 -7.74 0.00
C LEU A 93 9.73 -6.54 -0.66
N LEU A 94 8.93 -5.71 -1.35
CA LEU A 94 9.34 -4.40 -1.86
C LEU A 94 8.57 -3.34 -1.07
N ILE A 95 9.26 -2.53 -0.29
CA ILE A 95 8.63 -1.64 0.69
C ILE A 95 8.99 -0.19 0.37
N GLY A 96 7.99 0.64 0.08
CA GLY A 96 8.17 2.09 0.00
C GLY A 96 8.26 2.70 1.40
N TRP A 97 9.39 3.33 1.73
CA TRP A 97 9.63 3.90 3.07
C TRP A 97 9.10 5.31 3.21
N ARG A 98 7.80 5.44 3.46
CA ARG A 98 7.18 6.72 3.79
C ARG A 98 7.52 7.13 5.23
N GLY A 99 7.72 8.43 5.43
CA GLY A 99 8.05 8.98 6.75
C GLY A 99 9.43 8.60 7.27
N GLN A 100 10.39 8.29 6.38
CA GLN A 100 11.77 8.02 6.71
C GLN A 100 12.34 9.13 7.63
N PRO A 101 13.04 8.78 8.72
CA PRO A 101 13.64 9.78 9.61
C PRO A 101 14.56 10.75 8.86
N GLY A 102 14.40 12.05 9.12
CA GLY A 102 15.17 13.11 8.45
C GLY A 102 14.63 13.53 7.08
N VAL A 103 13.63 12.85 6.52
CA VAL A 103 12.99 13.21 5.25
C VAL A 103 11.60 13.81 5.51
N GLN A 104 11.31 14.92 4.82
CA GLN A 104 10.00 15.56 4.93
C GLN A 104 8.91 14.70 4.29
N ASP A 105 7.88 14.39 5.06
CA ASP A 105 6.70 13.63 4.62
C ASP A 105 5.46 14.07 5.39
N GLU A 106 4.29 13.60 4.98
CA GLU A 106 2.99 13.89 5.59
C GLU A 106 2.93 13.39 7.05
N PRO A 107 2.18 14.07 7.95
CA PRO A 107 2.16 13.75 9.38
C PRO A 107 1.84 12.28 9.71
N GLN A 108 0.91 11.66 8.98
CA GLN A 108 0.49 10.27 9.19
C GLN A 108 1.58 9.24 8.92
N HIS A 109 2.63 9.60 8.15
CA HIS A 109 3.73 8.70 7.84
C HIS A 109 4.88 8.78 8.84
N LYS A 110 5.00 9.87 9.62
CA LYS A 110 6.15 10.14 10.48
C LYS A 110 6.41 9.04 11.53
N PHE A 111 5.35 8.60 12.21
CA PHE A 111 5.51 7.56 13.23
C PHE A 111 5.81 6.21 12.59
N GLN A 112 5.07 5.84 11.56
CA GLN A 112 5.27 4.59 10.83
C GLN A 112 6.67 4.51 10.23
N GLY A 113 7.19 5.61 9.68
CA GLY A 113 8.54 5.67 9.13
C GLY A 113 9.63 5.38 10.16
N LYS A 114 9.45 5.85 11.41
CA LYS A 114 10.40 5.60 12.50
C LYS A 114 10.48 4.13 12.91
N ILE A 115 9.34 3.43 12.93
CA ILE A 115 9.26 2.05 13.42
C ILE A 115 9.41 0.99 12.31
N THR A 116 9.56 1.40 11.05
CA THR A 116 9.60 0.49 9.89
C THR A 116 10.67 -0.60 10.03
N LEU A 117 11.90 -0.19 10.31
CA LEU A 117 13.03 -1.14 10.39
C LEU A 117 12.93 -2.02 11.64
N ASP A 118 12.47 -1.47 12.75
CA ASP A 118 12.22 -2.23 13.99
C ASP A 118 11.14 -3.29 13.79
N GLN A 119 10.07 -2.97 13.02
CA GLN A 119 9.04 -3.94 12.67
C GLN A 119 9.59 -5.10 11.83
N LEU A 120 10.45 -4.83 10.85
CA LEU A 120 11.11 -5.88 10.06
C LEU A 120 11.99 -6.76 10.92
N ALA A 121 12.81 -6.15 11.77
CA ALA A 121 13.69 -6.87 12.70
C ALA A 121 12.87 -7.74 13.69
N LEU A 122 11.76 -7.21 14.23
CA LEU A 122 10.87 -7.95 15.13
C LEU A 122 10.23 -9.17 14.45
N LEU A 123 9.92 -9.07 13.16
CA LEU A 123 9.38 -10.16 12.35
C LEU A 123 10.46 -11.14 11.86
N GLY A 124 11.74 -10.90 12.15
CA GLY A 124 12.85 -11.72 11.67
C GLY A 124 13.06 -11.63 10.16
N ILE A 125 12.64 -10.55 9.53
CA ILE A 125 12.80 -10.31 8.09
C ILE A 125 14.13 -9.61 7.85
N ASP A 126 15.02 -10.27 7.12
CA ASP A 126 16.26 -9.62 6.65
C ASP A 126 15.92 -8.52 5.64
N TYR A 127 16.62 -7.40 5.72
CA TYR A 127 16.33 -6.28 4.83
C TYR A 127 17.57 -5.52 4.39
N GLN A 128 17.43 -4.81 3.27
CA GLN A 128 18.37 -3.81 2.80
C GLN A 128 17.65 -2.50 2.55
N ILE A 129 18.21 -1.40 3.05
CA ILE A 129 17.80 -0.06 2.63
C ILE A 129 18.41 0.21 1.26
N VAL A 130 17.52 0.54 0.32
CA VAL A 130 17.90 0.79 -1.08
C VAL A 130 17.80 2.27 -1.39
N SER A 131 18.90 2.83 -1.87
CA SER A 131 19.01 4.22 -2.30
C SER A 131 19.86 4.33 -3.57
N LYS A 132 19.96 5.52 -4.15
CA LYS A 132 20.84 5.75 -5.32
C LYS A 132 22.33 5.49 -5.01
N SER A 133 22.74 5.63 -3.74
CA SER A 133 24.09 5.33 -3.28
C SER A 133 24.28 3.90 -2.76
N SER A 134 23.18 3.17 -2.53
CA SER A 134 23.18 1.78 -2.07
C SER A 134 22.21 0.97 -2.92
N PRO A 135 22.60 0.54 -4.12
CA PRO A 135 21.73 -0.22 -5.03
C PRO A 135 21.38 -1.59 -4.44
N PRO A 136 20.34 -2.26 -4.97
CA PRO A 136 19.93 -3.58 -4.50
C PRO A 136 21.03 -4.63 -4.58
N ASP A 137 21.24 -5.35 -3.48
CA ASP A 137 22.11 -6.53 -3.42
C ASP A 137 21.28 -7.80 -3.66
N PHE A 138 21.19 -8.20 -4.91
CA PHE A 138 20.43 -9.39 -5.33
C PHE A 138 21.08 -10.70 -4.88
N ASP A 139 22.38 -10.73 -4.63
CA ASP A 139 23.08 -11.93 -4.14
C ASP A 139 22.68 -12.23 -2.70
N ASN A 140 22.69 -11.20 -1.83
CA ASN A 140 22.25 -11.32 -0.45
C ASN A 140 20.75 -11.70 -0.38
N MET A 141 19.90 -11.04 -1.17
CA MET A 141 18.47 -11.39 -1.29
C MET A 141 18.31 -12.87 -1.66
N ASN A 142 18.99 -13.33 -2.71
CA ASN A 142 18.88 -14.72 -3.17
C ASN A 142 19.39 -15.72 -2.12
N ALA A 143 20.47 -15.40 -1.40
CA ALA A 143 20.98 -16.26 -0.32
C ALA A 143 19.93 -16.42 0.80
N THR A 144 19.28 -15.33 1.21
CA THR A 144 18.23 -15.34 2.22
C THR A 144 17.01 -16.15 1.76
N LEU A 145 16.51 -15.91 0.54
CA LEU A 145 15.35 -16.64 0.01
C LEU A 145 15.63 -18.15 -0.15
N ARG A 146 16.82 -18.53 -0.57
CA ARG A 146 17.24 -19.95 -0.65
C ARG A 146 17.33 -20.63 0.72
N SER A 147 17.44 -19.86 1.79
CA SER A 147 17.38 -20.39 3.17
C SER A 147 15.93 -20.50 3.68
N ASN A 148 14.93 -20.38 2.80
CA ASN A 148 13.50 -20.36 3.11
C ASN A 148 13.12 -19.25 4.11
N SER A 149 13.70 -18.09 3.94
CA SER A 149 13.43 -16.90 4.76
C SER A 149 12.86 -15.78 3.92
N GLN A 150 12.34 -14.75 4.56
CA GLN A 150 11.81 -13.56 3.92
C GLN A 150 12.92 -12.51 3.81
N PHE A 151 12.90 -11.73 2.72
CA PHE A 151 13.81 -10.62 2.51
C PHE A 151 13.04 -9.37 2.08
N ALA A 152 13.47 -8.19 2.52
CA ALA A 152 12.86 -6.92 2.16
C ALA A 152 13.86 -5.93 1.54
N PHE A 153 13.53 -5.38 0.37
CA PHE A 153 14.11 -4.14 -0.11
C PHE A 153 13.26 -2.97 0.40
N VAL A 154 13.86 -2.09 1.18
CA VAL A 154 13.23 -0.89 1.74
C VAL A 154 13.71 0.32 0.94
N PHE A 155 12.84 0.83 0.07
CA PHE A 155 13.20 1.89 -0.86
C PHE A 155 13.06 3.28 -0.24
N GLU A 156 14.16 4.03 -0.26
CA GLU A 156 14.15 5.45 0.07
C GLU A 156 13.39 6.26 -1.00
N LYS A 157 12.97 7.46 -0.58
CA LYS A 157 12.35 8.42 -1.50
C LYS A 157 13.29 8.74 -2.68
N ASP A 158 12.71 8.88 -3.86
CA ASP A 158 13.41 9.25 -5.10
C ASP A 158 14.45 8.23 -5.60
N PHE A 159 14.38 6.97 -5.16
CA PHE A 159 15.20 5.89 -5.70
C PHE A 159 14.86 5.62 -7.17
N PHE A 160 13.57 5.46 -7.47
CA PHE A 160 13.10 5.29 -8.85
C PHE A 160 13.02 6.65 -9.54
N ASP A 161 13.48 6.71 -10.78
CA ASP A 161 13.29 7.88 -11.63
C ASP A 161 11.82 7.95 -12.06
N LYS A 162 11.24 9.13 -12.05
CA LYS A 162 9.82 9.31 -12.38
C LYS A 162 9.51 8.86 -13.81
N ASP A 163 8.66 7.87 -13.92
CA ASP A 163 8.07 7.48 -15.18
C ASP A 163 6.88 8.41 -15.52
N GLU A 164 7.06 9.26 -16.51
CA GLU A 164 6.05 10.23 -16.97
C GLU A 164 4.96 9.59 -17.83
N ARG A 165 5.14 8.32 -18.23
CA ARG A 165 4.12 7.61 -19.01
C ARG A 165 2.82 7.52 -18.21
N THR A 166 1.71 7.72 -18.89
CA THR A 166 0.37 7.59 -18.29
C THR A 166 -0.26 6.29 -18.74
N LEU A 167 -0.86 5.56 -17.80
CA LEU A 167 -1.78 4.48 -18.13
C LEU A 167 -2.98 5.07 -18.89
N GLU A 168 -3.49 4.38 -19.89
CA GLU A 168 -4.68 4.81 -20.63
C GLU A 168 -5.82 5.08 -19.65
N LYS A 169 -6.30 6.32 -19.65
CA LYS A 169 -7.49 6.67 -18.85
C LYS A 169 -8.73 6.28 -19.66
N LYS A 170 -9.51 5.38 -19.11
CA LYS A 170 -10.90 5.22 -19.59
C LYS A 170 -11.65 6.51 -19.27
N THR A 171 -12.05 7.24 -20.32
CA THR A 171 -12.66 8.59 -20.20
C THR A 171 -14.16 8.57 -19.94
N ASP A 172 -14.82 7.41 -19.99
CA ASP A 172 -16.29 7.27 -19.93
C ASP A 172 -16.86 7.24 -18.50
N PHE A 173 -16.02 7.41 -17.49
CA PHE A 173 -16.46 7.44 -16.10
C PHE A 173 -16.74 8.86 -15.61
N ILE A 174 -17.79 9.01 -14.81
CA ILE A 174 -18.07 10.25 -14.09
C ILE A 174 -16.89 10.54 -13.14
N HIS A 175 -16.40 11.77 -13.16
CA HIS A 175 -15.31 12.19 -12.28
C HIS A 175 -15.69 12.06 -10.80
N ARG A 176 -14.75 11.64 -9.96
CA ARG A 176 -14.93 11.49 -8.51
C ARG A 176 -15.50 12.77 -7.87
N GLU A 177 -14.99 13.92 -8.22
CA GLU A 177 -15.44 15.24 -7.74
C GLU A 177 -16.94 15.43 -7.96
N THR A 178 -17.48 15.04 -9.13
CA THR A 178 -18.89 15.11 -9.43
C THR A 178 -19.72 14.22 -8.49
N TYR A 179 -19.23 13.02 -8.14
CA TYR A 179 -19.91 12.16 -7.19
C TYR A 179 -19.90 12.76 -5.78
N ILE A 180 -18.76 13.25 -5.31
CA ILE A 180 -18.62 13.88 -3.99
C ILE A 180 -19.58 15.06 -3.90
N LYS A 181 -19.60 15.92 -4.91
CA LYS A 181 -20.51 17.07 -4.96
C LYS A 181 -21.98 16.64 -4.87
N LYS A 182 -22.40 15.68 -5.68
CA LYS A 182 -23.80 15.17 -5.66
C LYS A 182 -24.16 14.57 -4.31
N ILE A 183 -23.27 13.78 -3.69
CA ILE A 183 -23.51 13.20 -2.36
C ILE A 183 -23.63 14.33 -1.34
N TYR A 184 -22.70 15.27 -1.32
CA TYR A 184 -22.72 16.38 -0.38
C TYR A 184 -23.99 17.22 -0.51
N GLU A 185 -24.33 17.68 -1.70
CA GLU A 185 -25.52 18.52 -1.95
C GLU A 185 -26.84 17.83 -1.54
N ASN A 186 -26.95 16.52 -1.73
CA ASN A 186 -28.16 15.79 -1.39
C ASN A 186 -28.30 15.45 0.10
N PHE A 187 -27.19 15.37 0.84
CA PHE A 187 -27.19 14.84 2.20
C PHE A 187 -26.57 15.79 3.25
N LYS A 188 -26.12 16.98 2.87
CA LYS A 188 -25.45 17.92 3.79
C LYS A 188 -26.29 18.34 4.99
N LYS A 189 -27.62 18.30 4.87
CA LYS A 189 -28.51 18.59 6.00
C LYS A 189 -28.69 17.34 6.85
N ASP A 190 -28.52 17.49 8.15
CA ASP A 190 -28.77 16.46 9.16
C ASP A 190 -27.93 15.18 8.99
N SER A 191 -26.70 15.32 8.44
CA SER A 191 -25.79 14.21 8.27
C SER A 191 -24.40 14.51 8.84
N ILE A 192 -23.72 13.45 9.27
CA ILE A 192 -22.29 13.46 9.61
C ILE A 192 -21.53 12.79 8.47
N PHE A 193 -20.52 13.45 7.95
CA PHE A 193 -19.68 12.89 6.89
C PHE A 193 -18.37 12.38 7.48
N ILE A 194 -17.99 11.15 7.11
CA ILE A 194 -16.70 10.56 7.45
C ILE A 194 -15.93 10.34 6.14
N SER A 195 -14.94 11.17 5.90
CA SER A 195 -14.20 11.14 4.65
C SER A 195 -12.87 10.41 4.80
N THR A 196 -12.56 9.55 3.81
CA THR A 196 -11.26 8.86 3.75
C THR A 196 -10.13 9.82 3.39
N THR A 197 -8.87 9.40 3.62
CA THR A 197 -7.69 10.22 3.38
C THR A 197 -7.49 10.65 1.92
N GLY A 198 -6.70 11.69 1.72
CA GLY A 198 -6.17 12.10 0.42
C GLY A 198 -7.07 13.04 -0.37
N LYS A 199 -7.17 12.82 -1.69
CA LYS A 199 -7.88 13.74 -2.60
C LYS A 199 -9.39 13.83 -2.31
N ILE A 200 -10.01 12.73 -1.86
CA ILE A 200 -11.44 12.71 -1.50
C ILE A 200 -11.73 13.72 -0.40
N SER A 201 -10.97 13.69 0.68
CA SER A 201 -11.11 14.65 1.78
C SER A 201 -10.86 16.10 1.34
N ARG A 202 -9.88 16.32 0.47
CA ARG A 202 -9.58 17.69 -0.04
C ARG A 202 -10.71 18.22 -0.91
N GLU A 203 -11.26 17.42 -1.80
CA GLU A 203 -12.39 17.78 -2.66
C GLU A 203 -13.67 18.05 -1.83
N LEU A 204 -13.94 17.19 -0.83
CA LEU A 204 -15.06 17.41 0.08
C LEU A 204 -14.86 18.69 0.92
N ASN A 205 -13.65 18.93 1.42
CA ASN A 205 -13.35 20.13 2.21
C ASN A 205 -13.58 21.43 1.41
N MET A 206 -13.23 21.44 0.13
CA MET A 206 -13.51 22.60 -0.73
C MET A 206 -15.01 22.91 -0.79
N LEU A 207 -15.86 21.90 -0.97
CA LEU A 207 -17.31 22.06 -1.01
C LEU A 207 -17.86 22.56 0.34
N VAL A 208 -17.34 22.02 1.45
CA VAL A 208 -17.76 22.43 2.81
C VAL A 208 -17.36 23.87 3.12
N GLU A 209 -16.16 24.31 2.71
CA GLU A 209 -15.70 25.68 2.93
C GLU A 209 -16.47 26.71 2.08
N GLU A 210 -16.98 26.32 0.91
CA GLU A 210 -17.81 27.16 0.06
C GLU A 210 -19.28 27.23 0.55
N ASP A 211 -19.70 26.31 1.42
CA ASP A 211 -21.08 26.26 1.93
C ASP A 211 -21.26 27.14 3.14
N SER A 212 -22.29 27.99 3.11
CA SER A 212 -22.65 28.85 4.24
C SER A 212 -23.21 28.06 5.44
N GLU A 213 -23.83 26.88 5.17
CA GLU A 213 -24.34 25.95 6.20
C GLU A 213 -23.39 24.76 6.30
N LYS A 214 -22.31 24.90 7.08
CA LYS A 214 -21.28 23.87 7.21
C LYS A 214 -21.85 22.59 7.83
N SER A 215 -21.68 21.48 7.14
CA SER A 215 -21.99 20.13 7.66
C SER A 215 -20.93 19.66 8.65
N SER A 216 -21.31 18.72 9.52
CA SER A 216 -20.37 18.03 10.39
C SER A 216 -19.56 17.03 9.56
N VAL A 217 -18.25 17.29 9.42
CA VAL A 217 -17.36 16.44 8.63
C VAL A 217 -16.13 16.05 9.45
N PHE A 218 -15.79 14.76 9.45
CA PHE A 218 -14.55 14.27 9.99
C PHE A 218 -13.66 13.75 8.85
N TYR A 219 -12.51 14.38 8.71
CA TYR A 219 -11.52 14.02 7.68
C TYR A 219 -10.48 13.07 8.23
N ILE A 220 -10.46 11.83 7.76
CA ILE A 220 -9.45 10.85 8.15
C ILE A 220 -8.14 11.18 7.43
N VAL A 221 -7.06 11.40 8.19
CA VAL A 221 -5.75 11.78 7.65
C VAL A 221 -4.93 10.56 7.21
N GLY A 222 -5.07 9.43 7.91
CA GLY A 222 -4.37 8.18 7.66
C GLY A 222 -5.28 6.97 7.86
N GLY A 223 -4.72 5.76 7.92
CA GLY A 223 -5.53 4.56 8.15
C GLY A 223 -6.47 4.25 6.97
N MET A 224 -5.93 4.16 5.75
CA MET A 224 -6.70 3.78 4.56
C MET A 224 -7.44 2.45 4.78
N GLY A 225 -8.70 2.39 4.33
CA GLY A 225 -9.58 1.23 4.52
C GLY A 225 -10.45 1.28 5.78
N TYR A 226 -10.17 2.17 6.74
CA TYR A 226 -10.90 2.22 8.02
C TYR A 226 -12.04 3.26 8.09
N ALA A 227 -12.22 4.09 7.07
CA ALA A 227 -13.27 5.13 7.07
C ALA A 227 -14.67 4.55 7.31
N SER A 228 -15.02 3.44 6.70
CA SER A 228 -16.30 2.75 6.89
C SER A 228 -16.48 2.24 8.34
N SER A 229 -15.41 1.74 8.97
CA SER A 229 -15.46 1.28 10.36
C SER A 229 -15.62 2.45 11.32
N VAL A 230 -14.95 3.58 11.06
CA VAL A 230 -15.15 4.83 11.83
C VAL A 230 -16.58 5.32 11.67
N ALA A 231 -17.10 5.36 10.42
CA ALA A 231 -18.47 5.74 10.16
C ALA A 231 -19.48 4.84 10.88
N LEU A 232 -19.25 3.52 10.88
CA LEU A 232 -20.09 2.57 11.62
C LEU A 232 -20.08 2.87 13.13
N GLY A 233 -18.90 3.13 13.72
CA GLY A 233 -18.80 3.49 15.15
C GLY A 233 -19.57 4.75 15.49
N VAL A 234 -19.51 5.78 14.62
CA VAL A 234 -20.31 7.00 14.76
C VAL A 234 -21.78 6.73 14.65
N ALA A 235 -22.22 5.93 13.66
CA ALA A 235 -23.62 5.59 13.46
C ALA A 235 -24.24 4.80 14.62
N LEU A 236 -23.48 3.82 15.16
CA LEU A 236 -23.92 3.05 16.34
C LEU A 236 -24.13 3.93 17.58
N SER A 237 -23.34 4.98 17.74
CA SER A 237 -23.45 5.93 18.86
C SER A 237 -24.48 7.03 18.62
N ASN A 238 -24.92 7.21 17.37
CA ASN A 238 -25.88 8.25 16.96
C ASN A 238 -26.95 7.67 16.02
N PRO A 239 -27.82 6.76 16.52
CA PRO A 239 -28.75 5.98 15.67
C PRO A 239 -29.77 6.83 14.91
N GLU A 240 -30.09 8.03 15.40
CA GLU A 240 -31.03 8.97 14.78
C GLU A 240 -30.36 9.87 13.73
N THR A 241 -29.03 9.84 13.61
CA THR A 241 -28.27 10.71 12.71
C THR A 241 -27.75 9.89 11.51
N ARG A 242 -27.98 10.41 10.31
CA ARG A 242 -27.41 9.80 9.10
C ARG A 242 -25.89 10.01 9.08
N VAL A 243 -25.16 8.92 8.86
CA VAL A 243 -23.69 8.95 8.67
C VAL A 243 -23.39 8.52 7.24
N ILE A 244 -22.54 9.29 6.55
CA ILE A 244 -22.18 9.13 5.14
C ILE A 244 -20.66 9.05 5.00
#